data_ee2fcbabb50797769df76c9704aa839b
#
_entry.id   ee2fcbabb50797769df76c9704aa839b
#
_cell.length_a   1.000
_cell.length_b   1.000
_cell.length_c   1.000
_cell.angle_alpha   90.00
_cell.angle_beta   90.00
_cell.angle_gamma   90.00
#
_symmetry.space_group_name_H-M   'P 1'
#
loop_
_entity.id
_entity.type
_entity.pdbx_description
1 polymer ?
#
loop_
_entity_poly.entity_id
_entity_poly.type
_entity_poly.pdbx_seq_one_letter_code
_entity_poly.pdbx_strand_id
1 'polypeptide(L)'
;MADRFIEQSKEIANNFIQNILFIDDKAYKEDSTNNAFSALDVSNAFAKTGKICAIYAPKSVSDIDSYNVILKKADVVILDWYLNIERDAEQQLDPDADA
;
A
#
# COMPACT_ATOMS: atom_id res chain seq x y z
N MET A 1 -23.85 16.70 20.03
CA MET A 1 -22.63 16.18 20.70
C MET A 1 -21.94 15.12 19.92
N ALA A 2 -22.65 14.10 19.44
CA ALA A 2 -22.01 13.03 18.64
C ALA A 2 -21.37 13.55 17.36
N ASP A 3 -22.03 14.46 16.67
CA ASP A 3 -21.50 15.03 15.43
C ASP A 3 -20.21 15.79 15.64
N ARG A 4 -20.15 16.54 16.75
CA ARG A 4 -18.97 17.29 17.08
C ARG A 4 -17.79 16.37 17.41
N PHE A 5 -18.08 15.29 18.11
CA PHE A 5 -17.05 14.29 18.42
C PHE A 5 -16.51 13.65 17.14
N ILE A 6 -17.39 13.29 16.21
CA ILE A 6 -17.00 12.69 14.95
C ILE A 6 -16.15 13.65 14.13
N GLU A 7 -16.54 14.91 14.05
CA GLU A 7 -15.78 15.92 13.32
C GLU A 7 -14.40 16.13 13.91
N GLN A 8 -14.32 16.21 15.24
CA GLN A 8 -13.04 16.37 15.90
C GLN A 8 -12.15 15.15 15.69
N SER A 9 -12.73 13.96 15.74
CA SER A 9 -11.98 12.73 15.49
C SER A 9 -11.43 12.68 14.08
N LYS A 10 -12.21 13.10 13.10
CA LYS A 10 -11.76 13.16 11.71
C LYS A 10 -10.63 14.17 11.54
N GLU A 11 -10.74 15.30 12.19
CA GLU A 11 -9.72 16.35 12.11
C GLU A 11 -8.41 15.87 12.71
N ILE A 12 -8.48 15.23 13.87
CA ILE A 12 -7.29 14.69 14.52
C ILE A 12 -6.64 13.62 13.63
N ALA A 13 -7.42 12.68 13.12
CA ALA A 13 -6.91 11.64 12.23
C ALA A 13 -6.31 12.24 10.98
N ASN A 14 -6.97 13.23 10.40
CA ASN A 14 -6.51 13.88 9.19
C ASN A 14 -5.19 14.60 9.39
N ASN A 15 -5.00 15.22 10.54
CA ASN A 15 -3.74 15.89 10.88
C ASN A 15 -2.64 14.91 11.24
N PHE A 16 -2.99 13.78 11.81
CA PHE A 16 -2.04 12.75 12.22
C PHE A 16 -1.52 11.94 11.04
N ILE A 17 -2.42 11.58 10.13
CA ILE A 17 -2.07 10.74 8.98
C ILE A 17 -1.50 11.63 7.89
N GLN A 18 -0.19 11.56 7.69
CA GLN A 18 0.51 12.36 6.70
C GLN A 18 1.13 11.52 5.59
N ASN A 19 1.56 10.30 5.91
CA ASN A 19 2.28 9.45 4.98
C ASN A 19 1.52 8.14 4.80
N ILE A 20 1.16 7.86 3.56
CA ILE A 20 0.39 6.67 3.20
C ILE A 20 1.22 5.84 2.25
N LEU A 21 1.28 4.56 2.51
CA LEU A 21 2.03 3.62 1.68
C LEU A 21 1.06 2.59 1.10
N PHE A 22 1.02 2.55 -0.23
CA PHE A 22 0.30 1.50 -0.96
C PHE A 22 1.28 0.45 -1.44
N ILE A 23 0.93 -0.82 -1.26
CA ILE A 23 1.69 -1.94 -1.80
C ILE A 23 0.73 -2.77 -2.65
N ASP A 24 0.93 -2.72 -3.95
CA ASP A 24 0.07 -3.40 -4.93
C ASP A 24 0.92 -3.80 -6.12
N ASP A 25 1.04 -5.09 -6.37
CA ASP A 25 1.87 -5.61 -7.45
C ASP A 25 1.41 -5.16 -8.83
N LYS A 26 0.18 -4.71 -8.95
CA LYS A 26 -0.39 -4.27 -10.23
C LYS A 26 -0.47 -2.75 -10.37
N ALA A 27 0.11 -2.02 -9.43
CA ALA A 27 -0.06 -0.57 -9.38
C ALA A 27 0.36 0.14 -10.65
N TYR A 28 1.41 -0.35 -11.31
CA TYR A 28 1.97 0.32 -12.50
C TYR A 28 1.78 -0.47 -13.78
N LYS A 29 0.93 -1.48 -13.78
CA LYS A 29 0.65 -2.24 -14.99
C LYS A 29 -0.29 -1.46 -15.89
N GLU A 30 0.00 -1.49 -17.19
CA GLU A 30 -0.81 -0.80 -18.18
C GLU A 30 -2.11 -1.54 -18.52
N ASP A 31 -2.10 -2.86 -18.36
CA ASP A 31 -3.30 -3.65 -18.64
C ASP A 31 -4.30 -3.42 -17.52
N SER A 32 -5.27 -2.60 -17.82
CA SER A 32 -6.22 -2.14 -16.83
C SER A 32 -7.64 -2.62 -17.07
N THR A 33 -7.83 -3.60 -17.93
CA THR A 33 -9.18 -4.01 -18.32
C THR A 33 -10.06 -4.39 -17.13
N ASN A 34 -9.47 -4.95 -16.08
CA ASN A 34 -10.20 -5.34 -14.87
C ASN A 34 -9.64 -4.69 -13.63
N ASN A 35 -8.81 -3.70 -13.79
CA ASN A 35 -8.09 -3.14 -12.67
C ASN A 35 -8.80 -1.90 -12.14
N ALA A 36 -9.24 -1.99 -10.91
CA ALA A 36 -9.84 -0.85 -10.23
C ALA A 36 -8.80 0.11 -9.65
N PHE A 37 -7.52 -0.26 -9.65
CA PHE A 37 -6.47 0.56 -9.07
C PHE A 37 -5.75 1.37 -10.13
N SER A 38 -5.66 2.66 -9.91
CA SER A 38 -4.86 3.56 -10.74
C SER A 38 -3.91 4.33 -9.83
N ALA A 39 -2.61 4.08 -9.99
CA ALA A 39 -1.60 4.75 -9.18
C ALA A 39 -1.67 6.26 -9.37
N LEU A 40 -1.91 6.71 -10.60
CA LEU A 40 -2.02 8.13 -10.88
C LEU A 40 -3.18 8.77 -10.15
N ASP A 41 -4.36 8.16 -10.23
CA ASP A 41 -5.55 8.73 -9.60
C ASP A 41 -5.43 8.72 -8.08
N VAL A 42 -4.90 7.63 -7.52
CA VAL A 42 -4.74 7.50 -6.08
C VAL A 42 -3.74 8.55 -5.56
N SER A 43 -2.59 8.66 -6.20
CA SER A 43 -1.58 9.61 -5.73
C SER A 43 -2.07 11.05 -5.87
N ASN A 44 -2.78 11.38 -6.94
CA ASN A 44 -3.34 12.71 -7.12
C ASN A 44 -4.41 13.02 -6.08
N ALA A 45 -5.24 12.04 -5.74
CA ALA A 45 -6.28 12.23 -4.74
C ALA A 45 -5.67 12.57 -3.37
N PHE A 46 -4.61 11.86 -2.97
CA PHE A 46 -3.95 12.16 -1.72
C PHE A 46 -3.20 13.48 -1.75
N ALA A 47 -2.60 13.82 -2.89
CA ALA A 47 -1.92 15.10 -3.03
C ALA A 47 -2.88 16.27 -2.81
N LYS A 48 -4.11 16.15 -3.29
CA LYS A 48 -5.13 17.19 -3.12
C LYS A 48 -5.49 17.40 -1.65
N THR A 49 -5.33 16.39 -0.82
CA THR A 49 -5.59 16.49 0.62
C THR A 49 -4.34 16.82 1.42
N GLY A 50 -3.23 17.09 0.73
CA GLY A 50 -1.98 17.45 1.41
C GLY A 50 -1.24 16.28 2.03
N LYS A 51 -1.49 15.06 1.56
CA LYS A 51 -0.85 13.87 2.10
C LYS A 51 0.17 13.32 1.12
N ILE A 52 1.23 12.73 1.67
CA ILE A 52 2.24 12.05 0.88
C ILE A 52 1.79 10.60 0.71
N CYS A 53 1.73 10.16 -0.54
CA CYS A 53 1.37 8.79 -0.85
C CYS A 53 2.45 8.16 -1.70
N ALA A 54 3.08 7.11 -1.17
CA ALA A 54 4.04 6.30 -1.91
C ALA A 54 3.35 5.02 -2.36
N ILE A 55 3.63 4.61 -3.59
CA ILE A 55 3.02 3.42 -4.18
C ILE A 55 4.15 2.54 -4.69
N TYR A 56 4.23 1.33 -4.17
CA TYR A 56 5.24 0.36 -4.54
C TYR A 56 4.60 -0.88 -5.12
N ALA A 57 5.19 -1.38 -6.19
CA ALA A 57 4.74 -2.60 -6.85
C ALA A 57 5.83 -3.66 -6.74
N PRO A 58 5.78 -4.52 -5.70
CA PRO A 58 6.80 -5.53 -5.53
C PRO A 58 6.70 -6.58 -6.62
N LYS A 59 7.86 -7.07 -7.05
CA LYS A 59 7.93 -8.15 -8.03
C LYS A 59 8.34 -9.46 -7.39
N SER A 60 8.94 -9.41 -6.22
CA SER A 60 9.44 -10.59 -5.52
C SER A 60 9.33 -10.41 -4.03
N VAL A 61 9.57 -11.50 -3.30
CA VAL A 61 9.60 -11.44 -1.84
C VAL A 61 10.76 -10.58 -1.36
N SER A 62 11.88 -10.59 -2.08
CA SER A 62 13.01 -9.73 -1.73
C SER A 62 12.63 -8.26 -1.77
N ASP A 63 11.80 -7.85 -2.71
CA ASP A 63 11.32 -6.47 -2.78
C ASP A 63 10.54 -6.11 -1.52
N ILE A 64 9.69 -7.02 -1.06
CA ILE A 64 8.91 -6.79 0.16
C ILE A 64 9.81 -6.67 1.36
N ASP A 65 10.82 -7.52 1.45
CA ASP A 65 11.77 -7.45 2.57
C ASP A 65 12.51 -6.11 2.61
N SER A 66 12.78 -5.54 1.45
CA SER A 66 13.46 -4.25 1.37
C SER A 66 12.61 -3.09 1.89
N TYR A 67 11.30 -3.29 2.04
CA TYR A 67 10.40 -2.23 2.49
C TYR A 67 10.42 -2.02 4.01
N ASN A 68 11.17 -2.81 4.76
CA ASN A 68 11.16 -2.73 6.23
C ASN A 68 11.41 -1.32 6.76
N VAL A 69 12.30 -0.58 6.13
CA VAL A 69 12.62 0.77 6.58
C VAL A 69 11.47 1.73 6.29
N ILE A 70 10.92 1.66 5.06
CA ILE A 70 9.86 2.59 4.68
C ILE A 70 8.54 2.31 5.41
N LEU A 71 8.29 1.05 5.77
CA LEU A 71 7.11 0.70 6.55
C LEU A 71 7.08 1.44 7.88
N LYS A 72 8.23 1.69 8.47
CA LYS A 72 8.33 2.40 9.74
C LYS A 72 8.03 3.89 9.60
N LYS A 73 8.07 4.42 8.39
CA LYS A 73 7.85 5.83 8.13
C LYS A 73 6.42 6.13 7.71
N ALA A 74 5.65 5.11 7.40
CA ALA A 74 4.27 5.28 6.97
C ALA A 74 3.35 5.34 8.18
N ASP A 75 2.36 6.21 8.10
CA ASP A 75 1.31 6.27 9.11
C ASP A 75 0.23 5.24 8.84
N VAL A 76 -0.02 4.97 7.55
CA VAL A 76 -1.00 3.96 7.11
C VAL A 76 -0.38 3.17 5.99
N VAL A 77 -0.54 1.86 6.04
CA VAL A 77 -0.13 0.95 4.97
C VAL A 77 -1.38 0.30 4.42
N ILE A 78 -1.56 0.42 3.11
CA ILE A 78 -2.67 -0.21 2.41
C ILE A 78 -2.07 -1.30 1.52
N LEU A 79 -2.41 -2.53 1.82
CA LEU A 79 -1.82 -3.70 1.21
C LEU A 79 -2.85 -4.41 0.34
N ASP A 80 -2.49 -4.70 -0.90
CA ASP A 80 -3.30 -5.57 -1.73
C ASP A 80 -3.30 -6.97 -1.14
N TRP A 81 -4.48 -7.51 -0.89
CA TRP A 81 -4.63 -8.81 -0.25
C TRP A 81 -4.05 -9.95 -1.10
N TYR A 82 -4.11 -9.82 -2.41
CA TYR A 82 -3.66 -10.87 -3.33
C TYR A 82 -2.44 -10.38 -4.11
N LEU A 83 -1.29 -10.37 -3.46
CA LEU A 83 -0.05 -10.06 -4.13
C LEU A 83 0.37 -11.24 -5.00
N ASN A 84 0.53 -10.98 -6.29
CA ASN A 84 1.01 -11.95 -7.24
C ASN A 84 2.47 -11.63 -7.57
N ILE A 85 3.37 -12.18 -6.78
CA ILE A 85 4.79 -11.90 -6.90
C ILE A 85 5.56 -13.19 -7.11
N GLU A 86 6.74 -13.07 -7.73
CA GLU A 86 7.63 -14.20 -7.87
C GLU A 86 8.33 -14.47 -6.55
N ARG A 87 8.40 -15.75 -6.20
CA ARG A 87 9.15 -16.16 -5.02
C ARG A 87 10.64 -16.22 -5.36
N ASP A 88 11.45 -15.91 -4.38
CA ASP A 88 12.88 -16.11 -4.51
C ASP A 88 13.19 -17.60 -4.58
N ALA A 89 14.35 -17.93 -5.14
CA ALA A 89 14.75 -19.33 -5.34
C ALA A 89 14.69 -20.13 -4.04
N GLU A 90 15.07 -19.54 -2.93
CA GLU A 90 15.08 -20.21 -1.64
C GLU A 90 13.68 -20.59 -1.17
N GLN A 91 12.69 -19.81 -1.54
CA GLN A 91 11.32 -20.05 -1.13
C GLN A 91 10.58 -21.00 -2.04
N GLN A 92 11.17 -21.32 -3.18
CA GLN A 92 10.61 -22.27 -4.12
C GLN A 92 11.10 -23.69 -3.85
N LEU A 93 12.07 -23.86 -2.97
CA LEU A 93 12.75 -25.12 -2.78
C LEU A 93 11.95 -26.17 -2.02
N ASP A 94 10.96 -25.78 -1.27
CA ASP A 94 10.20 -26.72 -0.46
C ASP A 94 8.70 -26.54 -0.69
N PRO A 95 8.15 -27.18 -1.72
CA PRO A 95 6.72 -27.11 -1.96
C PRO A 95 5.89 -27.76 -0.88
N ASP A 96 6.48 -28.61 -0.05
CA ASP A 96 5.78 -29.27 1.04
C ASP A 96 5.78 -28.46 2.33
N ALA A 97 6.49 -27.35 2.36
CA ALA A 97 6.57 -26.54 3.57
C ALA A 97 5.20 -26.01 4.01
N ASP A 98 4.28 -25.86 3.08
CA ASP A 98 2.94 -25.38 3.34
C ASP A 98 1.92 -26.49 3.56
N ALA A 99 2.36 -27.71 3.49
CA ALA A 99 1.46 -28.87 3.60
C ALA A 99 1.05 -29.18 5.05
#